data_c5c3f0855f46a7fda680d60672e3a5ea
#
_entry.id   c5c3f0855f46a7fda680d60672e3a5ea
#
_cell.length_a   1.000
_cell.length_b   1.000
_cell.length_c   1.000
_cell.angle_alpha   90.00
_cell.angle_beta   90.00
_cell.angle_gamma   90.00
#
_symmetry.space_group_name_H-M   'P 1'
#
loop_
_entity.id
_entity.type
_entity.pdbx_description
1 polymer ?
#
loop_
_entity_poly.entity_id
_entity_poly.type
_entity_poly.pdbx_seq_one_letter_code
_entity_poly.pdbx_strand_id
1 'polypeptide(L)'
;LQDALRLAFQHDEEVLIEKWLSGPEFTVAILGEEILPSIRIQPSGTFYDYEAKYLSDETQYFCPAGLEASQEANLQALVLKAWTTLGCKGWGRIDVMLDSDGQFYLLE
;
A
#
# COMPACT_ATOMS: atom_id res chain seq x y z
N LEU A 1 -3.82 -2.91 -22.32
CA LEU A 1 -4.81 -3.63 -21.50
C LEU A 1 -5.22 -4.95 -22.11
N GLN A 2 -5.56 -5.01 -23.40
CA GLN A 2 -6.01 -6.26 -24.04
C GLN A 2 -4.93 -7.35 -24.00
N ASP A 3 -3.68 -7.03 -24.24
CA ASP A 3 -2.58 -7.99 -24.19
C ASP A 3 -2.31 -8.48 -22.76
N ALA A 4 -2.39 -7.58 -21.78
CA ALA A 4 -2.29 -7.96 -20.38
C ALA A 4 -3.41 -8.91 -19.94
N LEU A 5 -4.65 -8.66 -20.37
CA LEU A 5 -5.79 -9.52 -20.10
C LEU A 5 -5.62 -10.91 -20.75
N ARG A 6 -5.18 -10.97 -22.00
CA ARG A 6 -4.92 -12.24 -22.66
C ARG A 6 -3.87 -13.07 -21.92
N LEU A 7 -2.80 -12.41 -21.45
CA LEU A 7 -1.76 -13.07 -20.67
C LEU A 7 -2.32 -13.58 -19.34
N ALA A 8 -3.07 -12.75 -18.61
CA ALA A 8 -3.64 -13.11 -17.33
C ALA A 8 -4.61 -14.30 -17.44
N PHE A 9 -5.49 -14.31 -18.45
CA PHE A 9 -6.43 -15.40 -18.69
C PHE A 9 -5.78 -16.72 -19.10
N GLN A 10 -4.48 -16.74 -19.42
CA GLN A 10 -3.73 -17.98 -19.61
C GLN A 10 -3.44 -18.70 -18.29
N HIS A 11 -3.52 -17.98 -17.17
CA HIS A 11 -3.17 -18.48 -15.84
C HIS A 11 -4.37 -18.76 -14.95
N ASP A 12 -5.49 -18.05 -15.17
CA ASP A 12 -6.71 -18.24 -14.38
C ASP A 12 -7.94 -17.85 -15.19
N GLU A 13 -9.09 -18.38 -14.82
CA GLU A 13 -10.39 -18.03 -15.41
C GLU A 13 -10.94 -16.70 -14.88
N GLU A 14 -10.48 -16.28 -13.70
CA GLU A 14 -10.83 -14.99 -13.09
C GLU A 14 -9.61 -14.07 -13.08
N VAL A 15 -9.81 -12.81 -13.42
CA VAL A 15 -8.75 -11.79 -13.48
C VAL A 15 -9.19 -10.57 -12.70
N LEU A 16 -8.37 -10.16 -11.73
CA LEU A 16 -8.55 -8.92 -10.99
C LEU A 16 -8.02 -7.74 -11.80
N ILE A 17 -8.86 -6.73 -11.98
CA ILE A 17 -8.49 -5.47 -12.62
C ILE A 17 -8.67 -4.36 -11.60
N GLU A 18 -7.59 -3.67 -11.29
CA GLU A 18 -7.57 -2.59 -10.32
C GLU A 18 -7.24 -1.25 -10.97
N LYS A 19 -7.62 -0.17 -10.30
CA LYS A 19 -7.21 1.18 -10.70
C LYS A 19 -5.70 1.31 -10.64
N TRP A 20 -5.10 1.86 -11.69
CA TRP A 20 -3.68 2.22 -11.66
C TRP A 20 -3.48 3.42 -10.74
N LEU A 21 -2.63 3.26 -9.72
CA LEU A 21 -2.27 4.31 -8.78
C LEU A 21 -0.85 4.78 -9.07
N SER A 22 -0.64 6.09 -9.11
CA SER A 22 0.64 6.68 -9.50
C SER A 22 1.36 7.46 -8.39
N GLY A 23 0.72 7.60 -7.24
CA GLY A 23 1.28 8.35 -6.11
C GLY A 23 2.25 7.53 -5.24
N PRO A 24 2.71 8.12 -4.14
CA PRO A 24 3.62 7.44 -3.22
C PRO A 24 2.97 6.28 -2.49
N GLU A 25 3.78 5.29 -2.16
CA GLU A 25 3.40 4.11 -1.39
C GLU A 25 3.77 4.29 0.08
N PHE A 26 2.88 3.80 0.94
CA PHE A 26 3.08 3.82 2.39
C PHE A 26 2.77 2.44 2.96
N THR A 27 3.38 2.15 4.09
CA THR A 27 3.01 1.00 4.91
C THR A 27 2.73 1.45 6.34
N VAL A 28 1.74 0.84 6.97
CA VAL A 28 1.33 1.16 8.33
C VAL A 28 1.27 -0.11 9.16
N ALA A 29 2.09 -0.19 10.18
CA ALA A 29 2.07 -1.30 11.12
C ALA A 29 1.01 -1.09 12.19
N ILE A 30 0.41 -2.19 12.63
CA ILE A 30 -0.61 -2.21 13.68
C ILE A 30 -0.22 -3.26 14.70
N LEU A 31 -0.28 -2.87 15.97
CA LEU A 31 -0.06 -3.77 17.11
C LEU A 31 -1.30 -3.74 18.01
N GLY A 32 -2.08 -4.82 17.97
CA GLY A 32 -3.38 -4.86 18.63
C GLY A 32 -4.37 -3.89 17.98
N GLU A 33 -4.66 -2.79 18.64
CA GLU A 33 -5.45 -1.66 18.12
C GLU A 33 -4.62 -0.39 17.99
N GLU A 34 -3.33 -0.47 18.29
CA GLU A 34 -2.41 0.65 18.17
C GLU A 34 -1.87 0.77 16.75
N ILE A 35 -2.17 1.89 16.12
CA ILE A 35 -1.67 2.23 14.80
C ILE A 35 -0.34 2.96 14.95
N LEU A 36 0.70 2.41 14.38
CA LEU A 36 2.02 3.04 14.42
C LEU A 36 2.14 4.12 13.32
N PRO A 37 3.11 5.04 13.44
CA PRO A 37 3.33 6.04 12.40
C PRO A 37 3.53 5.42 11.02
N SER A 38 2.98 6.04 10.00
CA SER A 38 3.15 5.57 8.63
C SER A 38 4.60 5.68 8.16
N ILE A 39 4.97 4.77 7.28
CA ILE A 39 6.29 4.73 6.65
C ILE A 39 6.10 4.93 5.16
N ARG A 40 6.77 5.91 4.57
CA ARG A 40 6.79 6.09 3.12
C ARG A 40 7.87 5.21 2.51
N ILE A 41 7.51 4.53 1.45
CA ILE A 41 8.41 3.66 0.69
C ILE A 41 8.76 4.35 -0.62
N GLN A 42 10.04 4.55 -0.86
CA GLN A 42 10.58 5.17 -2.06
C GLN A 42 11.42 4.15 -2.83
N PRO A 43 10.86 3.48 -3.84
CA PRO A 43 11.64 2.59 -4.69
C PRO A 43 12.59 3.37 -5.60
N SER A 44 13.66 2.72 -6.02
CA SER A 44 14.65 3.32 -6.93
C SER A 44 14.18 3.37 -8.39
N GLY A 45 13.10 2.67 -8.74
CA GLY A 45 12.57 2.54 -10.08
C GLY A 45 11.11 2.99 -10.21
N THR A 46 10.58 2.91 -11.45
CA THR A 46 9.20 3.30 -11.77
C THR A 46 8.18 2.31 -11.23
N PHE A 47 8.59 1.07 -10.98
CA PHE A 47 7.76 0.00 -10.45
C PHE A 47 8.31 -0.48 -9.11
N TYR A 48 7.41 -0.58 -8.12
CA TYR A 48 7.67 -1.30 -6.88
C TYR A 48 7.33 -2.78 -7.10
N ASP A 49 8.16 -3.45 -7.92
CA ASP A 49 8.03 -4.87 -8.23
C ASP A 49 8.64 -5.76 -7.13
N TYR A 50 8.64 -7.06 -7.36
CA TYR A 50 9.22 -8.03 -6.43
C TYR A 50 10.70 -7.75 -6.14
N GLU A 51 11.47 -7.35 -7.15
CA GLU A 51 12.89 -7.04 -6.98
C GLU A 51 13.10 -5.82 -6.08
N ALA A 52 12.35 -4.74 -6.31
CA ALA A 52 12.39 -3.55 -5.45
C ALA A 52 11.94 -3.85 -4.02
N LYS A 53 10.90 -4.69 -3.87
CA LYS A 53 10.33 -5.06 -2.57
C LYS A 53 11.28 -5.91 -1.71
N TYR A 54 12.02 -6.84 -2.30
CA TYR A 54 12.71 -7.90 -1.56
C TYR A 54 14.19 -8.02 -1.85
N LEU A 55 14.68 -7.53 -2.98
CA LEU A 55 16.05 -7.77 -3.46
C LEU A 55 16.86 -6.48 -3.67
N SER A 56 16.22 -5.31 -3.75
CA SER A 56 16.92 -4.05 -4.00
C SER A 56 17.29 -3.33 -2.71
N ASP A 57 18.58 -3.03 -2.52
CA ASP A 57 19.11 -2.20 -1.45
C ASP A 57 18.88 -0.70 -1.68
N GLU A 58 18.36 -0.31 -2.86
CA GLU A 58 18.13 1.09 -3.23
C GLU A 58 16.78 1.63 -2.77
N THR A 59 15.88 0.77 -2.27
CA THR A 59 14.61 1.19 -1.69
C THR A 59 14.85 1.95 -0.39
N GLN A 60 14.29 3.15 -0.30
CA GLN A 60 14.39 4.01 0.87
C GLN A 60 13.10 4.00 1.68
N TYR A 61 13.24 4.10 3.00
CA TYR A 61 12.14 4.11 3.95
C TYR A 61 12.21 5.38 4.79
N PHE A 62 11.09 6.10 4.90
CA PHE A 62 10.99 7.32 5.70
C PHE A 62 9.97 7.12 6.81
N CYS A 63 10.43 7.15 8.06
CA CYS A 63 9.59 6.99 9.25
C CYS A 63 9.91 8.10 10.26
N PRO A 64 8.91 8.93 10.59
CA PRO A 64 7.58 9.01 10.01
C PRO A 64 7.61 9.43 8.52
N ALA A 65 6.52 9.17 7.81
CA ALA A 65 6.45 9.31 6.35
C ALA A 65 6.51 10.76 5.84
N GLY A 66 6.33 11.74 6.73
CA GLY A 66 6.33 13.16 6.37
C GLY A 66 4.98 13.66 5.84
N LEU A 67 3.90 12.93 6.09
CA LEU A 67 2.54 13.42 5.80
C LEU A 67 2.16 14.57 6.73
N GLU A 68 1.31 15.46 6.25
CA GLU A 68 0.68 16.46 7.11
C GLU A 68 -0.20 15.77 8.17
N ALA A 69 -0.40 16.42 9.31
CA ALA A 69 -1.14 15.84 10.44
C ALA A 69 -2.55 15.38 10.06
N SER A 70 -3.24 16.12 9.19
CA SER A 70 -4.57 15.75 8.70
C SER A 70 -4.54 14.51 7.80
N GLN A 71 -3.53 14.38 6.94
CA GLN A 71 -3.34 13.23 6.07
C GLN A 71 -2.97 11.98 6.88
N GLU A 72 -2.09 12.12 7.85
CA GLU A 72 -1.71 11.01 8.74
C GLU A 72 -2.92 10.52 9.53
N ALA A 73 -3.74 11.42 10.06
CA ALA A 73 -4.96 11.07 10.78
C ALA A 73 -5.97 10.34 9.88
N ASN A 74 -6.14 10.79 8.64
CA ASN A 74 -7.02 10.13 7.66
C ASN A 74 -6.51 8.73 7.31
N LEU A 75 -5.20 8.59 7.11
CA LEU A 75 -4.58 7.30 6.82
C LEU A 75 -4.76 6.33 7.98
N GLN A 76 -4.49 6.77 9.21
CA GLN A 76 -4.66 5.93 10.40
C GLN A 76 -6.11 5.50 10.60
N ALA A 77 -7.07 6.39 10.36
CA ALA A 77 -8.50 6.06 10.44
C ALA A 77 -8.90 5.01 9.39
N LEU A 78 -8.42 5.14 8.15
CA LEU A 78 -8.65 4.17 7.08
C LEU A 78 -8.07 2.79 7.41
N VAL A 79 -6.84 2.77 7.90
CA VAL A 79 -6.13 1.55 8.28
C VAL A 79 -6.83 0.84 9.44
N LEU A 80 -7.22 1.58 10.48
CA LEU A 80 -7.96 1.01 11.60
C LEU A 80 -9.32 0.44 11.16
N LYS A 81 -10.02 1.14 10.29
CA LYS A 81 -11.29 0.66 9.74
C LYS A 81 -11.11 -0.65 8.96
N ALA A 82 -10.09 -0.73 8.11
CA ALA A 82 -9.79 -1.95 7.36
C ALA A 82 -9.44 -3.11 8.29
N TRP A 83 -8.57 -2.88 9.26
CA TRP A 83 -8.15 -3.85 10.26
C TRP A 83 -9.34 -4.43 11.04
N THR A 84 -10.20 -3.54 11.53
CA THR A 84 -11.39 -3.93 12.29
C THR A 84 -12.42 -4.67 11.43
N THR A 85 -12.67 -4.18 10.21
CA THR A 85 -13.64 -4.78 9.29
C THR A 85 -13.27 -6.20 8.90
N LEU A 86 -11.97 -6.47 8.71
CA LEU A 86 -11.46 -7.80 8.40
C LEU A 86 -11.34 -8.72 9.63
N GLY A 87 -11.59 -8.20 10.82
CA GLY A 87 -11.49 -8.98 12.06
C GLY A 87 -10.06 -9.36 12.42
N CYS A 88 -9.08 -8.58 12.01
CA CYS A 88 -7.67 -8.82 12.29
C CYS A 88 -7.36 -8.68 13.78
N LYS A 89 -6.41 -9.47 14.26
CA LYS A 89 -5.94 -9.46 15.65
C LYS A 89 -4.43 -9.65 15.71
N GLY A 90 -3.84 -9.24 16.83
CA GLY A 90 -2.42 -9.39 17.08
C GLY A 90 -1.62 -8.26 16.44
N TRP A 91 -0.85 -8.54 15.43
CA TRP A 91 -0.07 -7.53 14.73
C TRP A 91 -0.14 -7.75 13.23
N GLY A 92 0.08 -6.68 12.50
CA GLY A 92 0.08 -6.76 11.04
C GLY A 92 0.55 -5.46 10.40
N ARG A 93 0.42 -5.44 9.10
CA ARG A 93 0.82 -4.33 8.26
C ARG A 93 -0.23 -4.12 7.17
N ILE A 94 -0.53 -2.88 6.88
CA ILE A 94 -1.41 -2.52 5.75
C ILE A 94 -0.63 -1.61 4.82
N ASP A 95 -0.59 -1.99 3.56
CA ASP A 95 0.06 -1.23 2.51
C ASP A 95 -0.99 -0.39 1.78
N VAL A 96 -0.66 0.87 1.52
CA VAL A 96 -1.55 1.85 0.89
C VAL A 96 -0.80 2.70 -0.13
N MET A 97 -1.53 3.22 -1.10
CA MET A 97 -1.02 4.24 -2.01
C MET A 97 -1.87 5.51 -1.93
N LEU A 98 -1.22 6.64 -2.09
CA LEU A 98 -1.88 7.94 -2.24
C LEU A 98 -2.02 8.22 -3.73
N ASP A 99 -3.24 8.51 -4.18
CA ASP A 99 -3.46 8.89 -5.58
C ASP A 99 -3.27 10.40 -5.79
N SER A 100 -3.23 10.80 -7.05
CA SER A 100 -3.08 12.22 -7.44
C SER A 100 -4.21 13.13 -6.96
N ASP A 101 -5.36 12.56 -6.64
CA ASP A 101 -6.51 13.26 -6.05
C ASP A 101 -6.43 13.45 -4.53
N GLY A 102 -5.36 12.99 -3.89
CA GLY A 102 -5.15 13.10 -2.45
C GLY A 102 -5.87 12.03 -1.62
N GLN A 103 -6.35 10.97 -2.25
CA GLN A 103 -7.02 9.86 -1.56
C GLN A 103 -6.09 8.67 -1.37
N PHE A 104 -6.23 8.02 -0.23
CA PHE A 104 -5.54 6.77 0.07
C PHE A 104 -6.35 5.57 -0.41
N TYR A 105 -5.64 4.62 -1.00
CA TYR A 105 -6.19 3.35 -1.47
C TYR A 105 -5.46 2.20 -0.79
N LEU A 106 -6.22 1.27 -0.25
CA LEU A 106 -5.68 0.05 0.38
C LEU A 106 -5.20 -0.91 -0.70
N LEU A 107 -4.04 -1.54 -0.48
CA LEU A 107 -3.46 -2.53 -1.38
C LEU A 107 -3.52 -3.94 -0.78
N GLU A 108 -2.89 -4.12 0.36
CA GLU A 108 -2.89 -5.42 1.07
C GLU A 108 -2.60 -5.27 2.57
#